data_8b0952bf6ae923906b073351ce06d8c9
#
_entry.id   8b0952bf6ae923906b073351ce06d8c9
#
_cell.length_a   1.000
_cell.length_b   1.000
_cell.length_c   1.000
_cell.angle_alpha   90.00
_cell.angle_beta   90.00
_cell.angle_gamma   90.00
#
_symmetry.space_group_name_H-M   'P 1'
#
loop_
_entity.id
_entity.type
_entity.pdbx_description
1 polymer ?
#
loop_
_entity_poly.entity_id
_entity_poly.type
_entity_poly.pdbx_seq_one_letter_code
_entity_poly.pdbx_strand_id
1 'polypeptide(L)'
;VETITLRNVMLRHHRGMLQIIPHSERGAITNFMRGGIVVKFNLDFPYDAPIDKIRKVIKKVGQKMLENEEYGKDFIRPVKSQGVREIANSVMTIRVKFTAQPGTHFVIRREAYRLITEALNAQGIHYAHRKVIVDVADLGEGEGEKKDPEVKKQAAGAAALRTIEEEEQAAAAGSAGSGDDPMG
;
A
#
# COMPACT_ATOMS: atom_id res chain seq x y z
N VAL A 1 3.17 17.83 -20.02
CA VAL A 1 3.60 18.35 -21.33
C VAL A 1 3.63 19.86 -21.22
N GLU A 2 4.76 20.45 -21.54
CA GLU A 2 4.91 21.92 -21.53
C GLU A 2 4.61 22.50 -22.91
N THR A 3 5.23 21.95 -23.94
CA THR A 3 5.05 22.42 -25.31
C THR A 3 5.17 21.28 -26.30
N ILE A 4 4.38 21.32 -27.36
CA ILE A 4 4.46 20.41 -28.51
C ILE A 4 4.81 21.25 -29.73
N THR A 5 5.96 20.99 -30.31
CA THR A 5 6.40 21.61 -31.59
C THR A 5 6.23 20.63 -32.73
N LEU A 6 6.50 21.04 -33.95
CA LEU A 6 6.47 20.17 -35.13
C LEU A 6 7.46 18.99 -35.08
N ARG A 7 8.57 19.13 -34.35
CA ARG A 7 9.63 18.12 -34.30
C ARG A 7 9.84 17.46 -32.96
N ASN A 8 9.49 18.15 -31.86
CA ASN A 8 9.79 17.74 -30.50
C ASN A 8 8.60 17.94 -29.57
N VAL A 9 8.56 17.13 -28.50
CA VAL A 9 7.71 17.38 -27.31
C VAL A 9 8.59 17.72 -26.14
N MET A 10 8.24 18.79 -25.44
CA MET A 10 8.90 19.22 -24.21
C MET A 10 8.08 18.77 -23.02
N LEU A 11 8.68 17.96 -22.16
CA LEU A 11 8.08 17.45 -20.92
C LEU A 11 8.83 18.02 -19.73
N ARG A 12 8.11 18.63 -18.79
CA ARG A 12 8.70 19.06 -17.53
C ARG A 12 8.36 18.05 -16.42
N HIS A 13 9.39 17.49 -15.84
CA HIS A 13 9.25 16.64 -14.68
C HIS A 13 8.91 17.48 -13.45
N HIS A 14 8.19 16.88 -12.46
CA HIS A 14 7.80 17.58 -11.23
C HIS A 14 8.99 18.15 -10.42
N ARG A 15 10.21 17.62 -10.61
CA ARG A 15 11.46 18.15 -10.04
C ARG A 15 12.09 19.27 -10.86
N GLY A 16 11.39 19.80 -11.90
CA GLY A 16 11.85 20.92 -12.73
C GLY A 16 12.69 20.56 -13.95
N MET A 17 13.13 19.32 -14.10
CA MET A 17 13.93 18.88 -15.25
C MET A 17 13.10 18.94 -16.53
N LEU A 18 13.65 19.56 -17.58
CA LEU A 18 13.03 19.64 -18.91
C LEU A 18 13.61 18.52 -19.79
N GLN A 19 12.74 17.69 -20.33
CA GLN A 19 13.09 16.65 -21.28
C GLN A 19 12.53 16.99 -22.65
N ILE A 20 13.39 17.02 -23.67
CA ILE A 20 13.02 17.29 -25.05
C ILE A 20 13.11 15.97 -25.81
N ILE A 21 11.98 15.49 -26.33
CA ILE A 21 11.88 14.20 -27.01
C ILE A 21 11.51 14.46 -28.49
N PRO A 22 12.36 14.07 -29.44
CA PRO A 22 12.04 14.11 -30.87
C PRO A 22 10.84 13.22 -31.20
N HIS A 23 10.03 13.61 -32.17
CA HIS A 23 8.88 12.79 -32.59
C HIS A 23 9.29 11.43 -33.17
N SER A 24 10.49 11.33 -33.76
CA SER A 24 11.05 10.10 -34.29
C SER A 24 11.37 9.02 -33.25
N GLU A 25 11.67 9.45 -32.03
CA GLU A 25 11.99 8.54 -30.91
C GLU A 25 10.77 8.12 -30.09
N ARG A 26 9.57 8.62 -30.45
CA ARG A 26 8.35 8.27 -29.72
C ARG A 26 7.71 7.02 -30.29
N GLY A 27 7.57 6.03 -29.42
CA GLY A 27 6.72 4.87 -29.65
C GLY A 27 5.24 5.20 -29.43
N ALA A 28 4.44 4.18 -29.16
CA ALA A 28 3.03 4.34 -28.84
C ALA A 28 2.84 5.17 -27.55
N ILE A 29 1.95 6.15 -27.59
CA ILE A 29 1.60 6.98 -26.44
C ILE A 29 0.29 6.47 -25.84
N THR A 30 0.33 6.05 -24.57
CA THR A 30 -0.87 5.66 -23.84
C THR A 30 -1.31 6.80 -22.94
N ASN A 31 -2.53 7.31 -23.15
CA ASN A 31 -3.12 8.32 -22.29
C ASN A 31 -4.03 7.68 -21.24
N PHE A 32 -3.54 7.57 -20.01
CA PHE A 32 -4.30 7.03 -18.88
C PHE A 32 -5.33 8.01 -18.28
N MET A 33 -5.31 9.28 -18.69
CA MET A 33 -6.13 10.33 -18.10
C MET A 33 -7.38 10.67 -18.92
N ARG A 34 -7.51 10.14 -20.12
CA ARG A 34 -8.67 10.42 -20.98
C ARG A 34 -9.92 9.71 -20.44
N GLY A 35 -10.92 10.49 -20.05
CA GLY A 35 -12.20 9.97 -19.57
C GLY A 35 -12.25 9.55 -18.09
N GLY A 36 -11.19 9.83 -17.33
CA GLY A 36 -11.11 9.58 -15.89
C GLY A 36 -10.02 8.60 -15.50
N ILE A 37 -9.53 8.78 -14.28
CA ILE A 37 -8.48 7.95 -13.70
C ILE A 37 -9.08 6.91 -12.76
N VAL A 38 -8.76 5.65 -13.02
CA VAL A 38 -9.12 4.54 -12.13
C VAL A 38 -8.03 4.38 -11.08
N VAL A 39 -8.34 4.75 -9.85
CA VAL A 39 -7.44 4.56 -8.71
C VAL A 39 -7.78 3.25 -8.01
N LYS A 40 -6.76 2.44 -7.79
CA LYS A 40 -6.83 1.19 -7.02
C LYS A 40 -5.81 1.29 -5.89
N PHE A 41 -6.21 0.90 -4.68
CA PHE A 41 -5.31 0.80 -3.54
C PHE A 41 -5.69 -0.37 -2.67
N ASN A 42 -4.73 -0.86 -1.91
CA ASN A 42 -4.88 -2.02 -1.07
C ASN A 42 -4.94 -1.58 0.40
N LEU A 43 -5.70 -2.33 1.17
CA LEU A 43 -5.79 -2.22 2.62
C LEU A 43 -5.53 -3.60 3.21
N ASP A 44 -4.57 -3.68 4.11
CA ASP A 44 -4.09 -4.93 4.67
C ASP A 44 -4.65 -5.14 6.07
N PHE A 45 -5.32 -6.27 6.27
CA PHE A 45 -5.98 -6.65 7.52
C PHE A 45 -5.46 -8.00 8.01
N PRO A 46 -5.57 -8.28 9.32
CA PRO A 46 -5.38 -9.63 9.83
C PRO A 46 -6.33 -10.61 9.13
N TYR A 47 -5.92 -11.85 8.93
CA TYR A 47 -6.70 -12.88 8.20
C TYR A 47 -8.06 -13.20 8.86
N ASP A 48 -8.18 -12.97 10.17
CA ASP A 48 -9.38 -13.18 11.00
C ASP A 48 -10.33 -11.97 11.02
N ALA A 49 -9.97 -10.89 10.33
CA ALA A 49 -10.78 -9.67 10.31
C ALA A 49 -12.14 -9.89 9.62
N PRO A 50 -13.23 -9.29 10.12
CA PRO A 50 -14.58 -9.49 9.60
C PRO A 50 -14.78 -8.78 8.26
N ILE A 51 -14.63 -9.50 7.15
CA ILE A 51 -14.69 -9.00 5.76
C ILE A 51 -15.96 -8.19 5.49
N ASP A 52 -17.12 -8.72 5.89
CA ASP A 52 -18.41 -8.08 5.61
C ASP A 52 -18.57 -6.74 6.34
N LYS A 53 -18.04 -6.62 7.56
CA LYS A 53 -18.03 -5.35 8.29
C LYS A 53 -17.13 -4.35 7.56
N ILE A 54 -15.93 -4.75 7.17
CA ILE A 54 -14.99 -3.90 6.42
C ILE A 54 -15.62 -3.40 5.12
N ARG A 55 -16.26 -4.29 4.35
CA ARG A 55 -16.96 -3.91 3.12
C ARG A 55 -18.09 -2.90 3.34
N LYS A 56 -18.87 -3.08 4.42
CA LYS A 56 -19.93 -2.14 4.80
C LYS A 56 -19.38 -0.77 5.17
N VAL A 57 -18.27 -0.72 5.92
CA VAL A 57 -17.58 0.53 6.28
C VAL A 57 -17.10 1.24 5.03
N ILE A 58 -16.37 0.55 4.14
CA ILE A 58 -15.86 1.14 2.89
C ILE A 58 -17.01 1.69 2.04
N LYS A 59 -18.13 0.96 1.94
CA LYS A 59 -19.32 1.43 1.21
C LYS A 59 -19.90 2.69 1.82
N LYS A 60 -20.06 2.74 3.15
CA LYS A 60 -20.60 3.90 3.88
C LYS A 60 -19.70 5.13 3.72
N VAL A 61 -18.39 4.96 3.85
CA VAL A 61 -17.41 6.04 3.62
C VAL A 61 -17.48 6.50 2.17
N GLY A 62 -17.56 5.58 1.20
CA GLY A 62 -17.69 5.95 -0.20
C GLY A 62 -18.93 6.79 -0.52
N GLN A 63 -20.06 6.53 0.14
CA GLN A 63 -21.27 7.37 0.03
C GLN A 63 -21.05 8.75 0.65
N LYS A 64 -20.50 8.80 1.87
CA LYS A 64 -20.19 10.08 2.55
C LYS A 64 -19.24 10.95 1.73
N MET A 65 -18.28 10.35 1.03
CA MET A 65 -17.35 11.08 0.19
C MET A 65 -18.01 11.70 -1.07
N LEU A 66 -19.06 11.07 -1.61
CA LEU A 66 -19.83 11.63 -2.73
C LEU A 66 -20.63 12.88 -2.32
N GLU A 67 -21.05 12.94 -1.06
CA GLU A 67 -21.84 14.07 -0.51
C GLU A 67 -20.97 15.28 -0.16
N ASN A 68 -19.64 15.15 -0.25
CA ASN A 68 -18.73 16.24 0.07
C ASN A 68 -18.75 17.30 -1.05
N GLU A 69 -18.91 18.58 -0.67
CA GLU A 69 -19.02 19.71 -1.60
C GLU A 69 -17.71 19.99 -2.34
N GLU A 70 -16.56 19.72 -1.70
CA GLU A 70 -15.24 20.07 -2.20
C GLU A 70 -14.79 19.16 -3.36
N TYR A 71 -14.94 17.85 -3.20
CA TYR A 71 -14.45 16.86 -4.16
C TYR A 71 -15.47 15.82 -4.62
N GLY A 72 -16.70 15.88 -4.12
CA GLY A 72 -17.77 14.95 -4.48
C GLY A 72 -18.11 15.00 -5.97
N LYS A 73 -18.02 16.18 -6.58
CA LYS A 73 -18.27 16.40 -8.03
C LYS A 73 -17.22 15.76 -8.94
N ASP A 74 -16.03 15.49 -8.40
CA ASP A 74 -14.92 14.93 -9.17
C ASP A 74 -14.95 13.40 -9.25
N PHE A 75 -15.87 12.75 -8.54
CA PHE A 75 -16.09 11.33 -8.68
C PHE A 75 -16.85 10.98 -9.95
N ILE A 76 -16.29 10.10 -10.77
CA ILE A 76 -16.99 9.43 -11.86
C ILE A 76 -17.62 8.14 -11.36
N ARG A 77 -16.92 7.43 -10.45
CA ARG A 77 -17.44 6.25 -9.74
C ARG A 77 -17.02 6.29 -8.28
N PRO A 78 -17.95 5.96 -7.36
CA PRO A 78 -17.67 6.02 -5.92
C PRO A 78 -16.60 5.02 -5.47
N VAL A 79 -16.11 5.24 -4.26
CA VAL A 79 -15.21 4.31 -3.58
C VAL A 79 -15.97 3.02 -3.28
N LYS A 80 -15.43 1.90 -3.76
CA LYS A 80 -16.01 0.57 -3.55
C LYS A 80 -14.92 -0.45 -3.24
N SER A 81 -15.22 -1.38 -2.35
CA SER A 81 -14.40 -2.58 -2.14
C SER A 81 -14.60 -3.54 -3.32
N GLN A 82 -13.49 -4.08 -3.84
CA GLN A 82 -13.50 -5.15 -4.83
C GLN A 82 -13.46 -6.55 -4.20
N GLY A 83 -13.39 -6.62 -2.87
CA GLY A 83 -13.23 -7.86 -2.12
C GLY A 83 -11.78 -8.15 -1.78
N VAL A 84 -11.56 -9.36 -1.27
CA VAL A 84 -10.23 -9.88 -0.94
C VAL A 84 -9.49 -10.14 -2.24
N ARG A 85 -8.28 -9.61 -2.34
CA ARG A 85 -7.38 -9.84 -3.46
C ARG A 85 -6.49 -11.05 -3.22
N GLU A 86 -5.94 -11.13 -2.00
CA GLU A 86 -4.90 -12.08 -1.65
C GLU A 86 -4.91 -12.29 -0.14
N ILE A 87 -4.54 -13.49 0.28
CA ILE A 87 -4.25 -13.83 1.68
C ILE A 87 -2.87 -14.46 1.67
N ALA A 88 -1.90 -13.80 2.28
CA ALA A 88 -0.53 -14.27 2.38
C ALA A 88 0.06 -13.88 3.75
N ASN A 89 0.88 -14.72 4.33
CA ASN A 89 1.58 -14.44 5.60
C ASN A 89 0.66 -13.93 6.73
N SER A 90 -0.50 -14.56 6.90
CA SER A 90 -1.53 -14.17 7.87
C SER A 90 -2.09 -12.76 7.67
N VAL A 91 -1.89 -12.16 6.50
CA VAL A 91 -2.43 -10.86 6.10
C VAL A 91 -3.41 -11.04 4.96
N MET A 92 -4.59 -10.44 5.10
CA MET A 92 -5.63 -10.38 4.08
C MET A 92 -5.61 -9.00 3.43
N THR A 93 -5.33 -8.95 2.14
CA THR A 93 -5.33 -7.72 1.35
C THR A 93 -6.68 -7.50 0.67
N ILE A 94 -7.37 -6.42 1.04
CA ILE A 94 -8.62 -5.98 0.41
C ILE A 94 -8.33 -4.84 -0.57
N ARG A 95 -8.77 -5.01 -1.82
CA ARG A 95 -8.63 -3.98 -2.84
C ARG A 95 -9.81 -3.04 -2.84
N VAL A 96 -9.50 -1.74 -2.82
CA VAL A 96 -10.47 -0.65 -2.97
C VAL A 96 -10.24 0.05 -4.30
N LYS A 97 -11.32 0.48 -4.96
CA LYS A 97 -11.29 1.14 -6.26
C LYS A 97 -12.26 2.31 -6.29
N PHE A 98 -11.85 3.38 -6.97
CA PHE A 98 -12.73 4.46 -7.38
C PHE A 98 -12.30 5.02 -8.73
N THR A 99 -13.13 5.86 -9.34
CA THR A 99 -12.77 6.58 -10.57
C THR A 99 -13.07 8.06 -10.36
N ALA A 100 -12.08 8.89 -10.63
CA ALA A 100 -12.18 10.34 -10.46
C ALA A 100 -11.66 11.09 -11.69
N GLN A 101 -11.96 12.38 -11.74
CA GLN A 101 -11.41 13.27 -12.75
C GLN A 101 -9.89 13.41 -12.61
N PRO A 102 -9.18 13.66 -13.71
CA PRO A 102 -7.75 13.93 -13.68
C PRO A 102 -7.44 15.18 -12.84
N GLY A 103 -6.39 15.10 -12.01
CA GLY A 103 -5.94 16.20 -11.16
C GLY A 103 -6.38 16.06 -9.70
N THR A 104 -7.63 15.73 -9.42
CA THR A 104 -8.18 15.65 -8.05
C THR A 104 -8.04 14.26 -7.41
N HIS A 105 -7.74 13.25 -8.19
CA HIS A 105 -7.65 11.86 -7.73
C HIS A 105 -6.64 11.62 -6.59
N PHE A 106 -5.59 12.44 -6.48
CA PHE A 106 -4.61 12.35 -5.39
C PHE A 106 -5.20 12.82 -4.06
N VAL A 107 -5.95 13.93 -4.09
CA VAL A 107 -6.63 14.47 -2.90
C VAL A 107 -7.68 13.48 -2.43
N ILE A 108 -8.51 13.00 -3.33
CA ILE A 108 -9.55 12.01 -3.07
C ILE A 108 -8.95 10.73 -2.47
N ARG A 109 -7.83 10.24 -3.02
CA ARG A 109 -7.15 9.04 -2.49
C ARG A 109 -6.68 9.24 -1.05
N ARG A 110 -6.06 10.38 -0.74
CA ARG A 110 -5.58 10.71 0.60
C ARG A 110 -6.74 10.78 1.59
N GLU A 111 -7.82 11.44 1.20
CA GLU A 111 -9.00 11.59 2.02
C GLU A 111 -9.74 10.25 2.21
N ALA A 112 -9.80 9.40 1.18
CA ALA A 112 -10.32 8.05 1.29
C ALA A 112 -9.56 7.22 2.34
N TYR A 113 -8.23 7.27 2.33
CA TYR A 113 -7.44 6.59 3.36
C TYR A 113 -7.77 7.09 4.77
N ARG A 114 -7.83 8.43 4.95
CA ARG A 114 -8.13 9.04 6.25
C ARG A 114 -9.49 8.60 6.77
N LEU A 115 -10.55 8.80 5.98
CA LEU A 115 -11.93 8.50 6.38
C LEU A 115 -12.18 7.01 6.59
N ILE A 116 -11.58 6.14 5.77
CA ILE A 116 -11.69 4.69 5.93
C ILE A 116 -11.00 4.27 7.22
N THR A 117 -9.79 4.79 7.49
CA THR A 117 -9.04 4.48 8.72
C THR A 117 -9.81 4.92 9.96
N GLU A 118 -10.34 6.14 9.99
CA GLU A 118 -11.16 6.63 11.09
C GLU A 118 -12.40 5.75 11.33
N ALA A 119 -13.12 5.42 10.26
CA ALA A 119 -14.33 4.63 10.36
C ALA A 119 -14.07 3.18 10.77
N LEU A 120 -12.94 2.59 10.39
CA LEU A 120 -12.52 1.25 10.82
C LEU A 120 -12.11 1.25 12.30
N ASN A 121 -11.29 2.22 12.71
CA ASN A 121 -10.87 2.37 14.10
C ASN A 121 -12.06 2.56 15.05
N ALA A 122 -13.06 3.34 14.64
CA ALA A 122 -14.30 3.53 15.39
C ALA A 122 -15.09 2.22 15.60
N GLN A 123 -14.85 1.19 14.78
CA GLN A 123 -15.45 -0.14 14.91
C GLN A 123 -14.50 -1.18 15.50
N GLY A 124 -13.35 -0.77 16.02
CA GLY A 124 -12.34 -1.65 16.58
C GLY A 124 -11.64 -2.55 15.56
N ILE A 125 -11.68 -2.19 14.27
CA ILE A 125 -11.01 -2.93 13.19
C ILE A 125 -9.71 -2.22 12.89
N HIS A 126 -8.59 -2.92 13.08
CA HIS A 126 -7.25 -2.38 12.85
C HIS A 126 -6.60 -3.01 11.62
N TYR A 127 -5.69 -2.29 11.00
CA TYR A 127 -4.85 -2.83 9.94
C TYR A 127 -3.92 -3.93 10.45
N ALA A 128 -3.44 -4.77 9.55
CA ALA A 128 -2.46 -5.77 9.90
C ALA A 128 -1.16 -5.10 10.37
N HIS A 129 -0.66 -5.55 11.50
CA HIS A 129 0.68 -5.22 11.97
C HIS A 129 1.60 -6.40 11.67
N ARG A 130 2.86 -6.14 11.35
CA ARG A 130 3.88 -7.20 11.34
C ARG A 130 3.95 -7.81 12.75
N LYS A 131 3.53 -9.05 12.88
CA LYS A 131 3.69 -9.82 14.10
C LYS A 131 4.71 -10.91 13.82
N VAL A 132 5.79 -10.93 14.59
CA VAL A 132 6.69 -12.07 14.65
C VAL A 132 6.22 -12.93 15.81
N ILE A 133 5.72 -14.13 15.53
CA ILE A 133 5.40 -15.13 16.54
C ILE A 133 6.68 -15.91 16.75
N VAL A 134 7.33 -15.68 17.90
CA VAL A 134 8.49 -16.47 18.31
C VAL A 134 7.93 -17.63 19.12
N ASP A 135 7.88 -18.80 18.49
CA ASP A 135 7.60 -20.07 19.18
C ASP A 135 8.87 -20.47 19.91
N VAL A 136 8.93 -20.19 21.20
CA VAL A 136 9.99 -20.71 22.06
C VAL A 136 9.64 -22.18 22.30
N ALA A 137 10.19 -23.05 21.45
CA ALA A 137 10.12 -24.49 21.72
C ALA A 137 10.58 -24.73 23.16
N ASP A 138 9.72 -25.37 23.95
CA ASP A 138 10.10 -25.85 25.28
C ASP A 138 11.30 -26.79 25.10
N LEU A 139 12.48 -26.25 25.27
CA LEU A 139 13.71 -27.06 25.37
C LEU A 139 13.54 -27.84 26.65
N GLY A 140 13.14 -29.11 26.46
CA GLY A 140 12.84 -30.16 27.35
C GLY A 140 13.16 -29.92 28.84
N GLU A 141 12.25 -30.32 29.68
CA GLU A 141 12.38 -30.39 31.12
C GLU A 141 13.70 -31.09 31.51
N GLY A 142 14.77 -30.32 31.59
CA GLY A 142 15.93 -30.65 32.39
C GLY A 142 15.64 -30.17 33.82
N GLU A 143 15.56 -31.10 34.75
CA GLU A 143 15.38 -30.82 36.15
C GLU A 143 16.33 -29.76 36.67
N GLY A 144 15.78 -28.69 37.28
CA GLY A 144 16.49 -27.75 38.13
C GLY A 144 16.85 -26.40 37.46
N GLU A 145 15.93 -25.51 37.39
CA GLU A 145 16.04 -24.08 37.72
C GLU A 145 14.80 -23.33 37.19
N LYS A 146 14.03 -22.84 38.11
CA LYS A 146 12.94 -21.89 37.80
C LYS A 146 13.58 -20.61 37.28
N LYS A 147 13.81 -20.53 35.96
CA LYS A 147 14.22 -19.28 35.32
C LYS A 147 13.04 -18.32 35.34
N ASP A 148 13.28 -17.15 35.93
CA ASP A 148 12.31 -16.06 36.04
C ASP A 148 11.65 -15.73 34.68
N PRO A 149 10.34 -15.46 34.67
CA PRO A 149 9.61 -15.15 33.45
C PRO A 149 10.14 -13.93 32.70
N GLU A 150 10.88 -13.03 33.38
CA GLU A 150 11.53 -11.88 32.76
C GLU A 150 12.72 -12.26 31.88
N VAL A 151 13.49 -13.30 32.28
CA VAL A 151 14.64 -13.78 31.49
C VAL A 151 14.17 -14.46 30.21
N LYS A 152 13.03 -15.18 30.25
CA LYS A 152 12.41 -15.78 29.05
C LYS A 152 11.91 -14.69 28.07
N LYS A 153 11.35 -13.58 28.58
CA LYS A 153 10.92 -12.43 27.77
C LYS A 153 12.09 -11.69 27.12
N GLN A 154 13.20 -11.53 27.82
CA GLN A 154 14.38 -10.87 27.27
C GLN A 154 15.07 -11.71 26.18
N ALA A 155 15.16 -13.03 26.38
CA ALA A 155 15.71 -13.95 25.39
C ALA A 155 14.86 -14.00 24.11
N ALA A 156 13.53 -14.04 24.25
CA ALA A 156 12.59 -14.00 23.12
C ALA A 156 12.68 -12.66 22.35
N GLY A 157 12.83 -11.53 23.06
CA GLY A 157 13.02 -10.22 22.46
C GLY A 157 14.32 -10.11 21.67
N ALA A 158 15.41 -10.63 22.19
CA ALA A 158 16.73 -10.62 21.52
C ALA A 158 16.74 -11.53 20.25
N ALA A 159 16.06 -12.67 20.30
CA ALA A 159 15.92 -13.54 19.13
C ALA A 159 15.08 -12.90 18.01
N ALA A 160 14.00 -12.20 18.38
CA ALA A 160 13.14 -11.49 17.43
C ALA A 160 13.87 -10.31 16.74
N LEU A 161 14.73 -9.61 17.46
CA LEU A 161 15.54 -8.52 16.87
C LEU A 161 16.54 -9.05 15.85
N ARG A 162 17.21 -10.18 16.13
CA ARG A 162 18.16 -10.80 15.19
C ARG A 162 17.49 -11.23 13.88
N THR A 163 16.30 -11.82 13.94
CA THR A 163 15.56 -12.23 12.74
C THR A 163 15.15 -11.02 11.89
N ILE A 164 14.80 -9.89 12.51
CA ILE A 164 14.47 -8.66 11.79
C ILE A 164 15.70 -8.06 11.12
N GLU A 165 16.84 -8.04 11.81
CA GLU A 165 18.11 -7.55 11.26
C GLU A 165 18.61 -8.41 10.08
N GLU A 166 18.47 -9.74 10.16
CA GLU A 166 18.82 -10.66 9.08
C GLU A 166 17.91 -10.49 7.85
N GLU A 167 16.61 -10.29 8.05
CA GLU A 167 15.68 -9.99 6.95
C GLU A 167 15.96 -8.63 6.29
N GLU A 168 16.29 -7.60 7.06
CA GLU A 168 16.66 -6.28 6.53
C GLU A 168 17.97 -6.33 5.74
N GLN A 169 18.96 -7.10 6.21
CA GLN A 169 20.22 -7.31 5.50
C GLN A 169 20.01 -8.12 4.20
N ALA A 170 19.16 -9.14 4.22
CA ALA A 170 18.82 -9.91 3.03
C ALA A 170 18.06 -9.07 1.99
N ALA A 171 17.16 -8.18 2.44
CA ALA A 171 16.44 -7.26 1.57
C ALA A 171 17.36 -6.19 0.96
N ALA A 172 18.33 -5.70 1.73
CA ALA A 172 19.33 -4.74 1.26
C ALA A 172 20.30 -5.38 0.24
N ALA A 173 20.70 -6.63 0.46
CA ALA A 173 21.55 -7.37 -0.47
C ALA A 173 20.84 -7.71 -1.80
N GLY A 174 19.51 -7.98 -1.76
CA GLY A 174 18.70 -8.23 -2.95
C GLY A 174 18.49 -7.01 -3.84
N SER A 175 18.53 -5.80 -3.27
CA SER A 175 18.37 -4.55 -4.03
C SER A 175 19.65 -4.07 -4.73
N ALA A 176 20.81 -4.57 -4.33
CA ALA A 176 22.10 -4.20 -4.91
C ALA A 176 22.47 -5.02 -6.16
N GLY A 177 21.72 -6.09 -6.46
CA GLY A 177 22.02 -7.02 -7.57
C GLY A 177 21.33 -6.75 -8.90
N SER A 178 20.47 -5.72 -9.04
CA SER A 178 19.71 -5.46 -10.27
C SER A 178 20.20 -4.26 -11.09
N GLY A 179 21.45 -3.88 -10.95
CA GLY A 179 22.01 -2.68 -11.58
C GLY A 179 23.25 -2.94 -12.43
N ASP A 180 23.30 -4.06 -13.19
CA ASP A 180 24.35 -4.16 -14.22
C ASP A 180 23.91 -5.12 -15.32
N ASP A 181 23.37 -4.57 -16.41
CA ASP A 181 23.31 -5.25 -17.70
C ASP A 181 23.97 -4.32 -18.72
N PRO A 182 25.25 -4.59 -19.10
CA PRO A 182 25.90 -3.84 -20.16
C PRO A 182 25.53 -4.43 -21.51
N MET A 183 24.96 -3.60 -22.36
CA MET A 183 25.09 -3.56 -23.82
C MET A 183 25.49 -4.87 -24.55
N GLY A 184 24.58 -5.35 -25.34
CA GLY A 184 24.82 -6.23 -26.45
C GLY A 184 23.80 -5.95 -27.55
#